data_c0dc117380cf99d4ec2f62bfc6786ae3
#
_entry.id   c0dc117380cf99d4ec2f62bfc6786ae3
#
_cell.length_a   1.000
_cell.length_b   1.000
_cell.length_c   1.000
_cell.angle_alpha   90.00
_cell.angle_beta   90.00
_cell.angle_gamma   90.00
#
_symmetry.space_group_name_H-M   'P 1'
#
loop_
_entity.id
_entity.type
_entity.pdbx_description
1 polymer ?
#
loop_
_entity_poly.entity_id
_entity_poly.type
_entity_poly.pdbx_seq_one_letter_code
_entity_poly.pdbx_strand_id
1 'polypeptide(L)'
;MALDEATGESLLSLVDGLEMANAQFNLTAIRDRPGMLRKHVLDSLSLQPHLRGLRLADVGTGAGFPGLPLALVNPDRHFVLIEATGKKARFVAQMAERIGCANVEVIHVRAEAHRPCELFDTVMARALSSLADFVAYAGHLCAPEGRLLAMKGKRPDEELAAIPNSFRVLAVHRLQLPGLDDQRHVVELSPTGRLGPALRGST
;
A
#
# COMPACT_ATOMS: atom_id res chain seq x y z
N MET A 1 -18.07 7.46 0.22
CA MET A 1 -18.28 5.99 0.26
C MET A 1 -19.06 5.68 1.53
N ALA A 2 -20.26 5.09 1.41
CA ALA A 2 -20.95 4.53 2.57
C ALA A 2 -20.41 3.11 2.79
N LEU A 3 -20.02 2.78 4.02
CA LEU A 3 -19.63 1.43 4.42
C LEU A 3 -20.89 0.71 4.96
N ASP A 4 -21.04 -0.56 4.63
CA ASP A 4 -22.00 -1.40 5.34
C ASP A 4 -21.52 -1.71 6.77
N GLU A 5 -22.43 -2.17 7.61
CA GLU A 5 -22.16 -2.42 9.03
C GLU A 5 -21.07 -3.50 9.22
N ALA A 6 -21.13 -4.60 8.46
CA ALA A 6 -20.18 -5.70 8.57
C ALA A 6 -18.74 -5.25 8.21
N THR A 7 -18.58 -4.46 7.14
CA THR A 7 -17.30 -3.86 6.77
C THR A 7 -16.79 -2.91 7.87
N GLY A 8 -17.69 -2.12 8.47
CA GLY A 8 -17.36 -1.25 9.59
C GLY A 8 -16.85 -2.03 10.82
N GLU A 9 -17.50 -3.12 11.18
CA GLU A 9 -17.09 -4.01 12.27
C GLU A 9 -15.74 -4.67 12.00
N SER A 10 -15.49 -5.12 10.77
CA SER A 10 -14.20 -5.68 10.34
C SER A 10 -13.06 -4.67 10.44
N LEU A 11 -13.29 -3.42 10.06
CA LEU A 11 -12.32 -2.33 10.21
C LEU A 11 -12.04 -2.01 11.69
N LEU A 12 -13.05 -2.04 12.56
CA LEU A 12 -12.86 -1.89 14.01
C LEU A 12 -12.09 -3.07 14.60
N SER A 13 -12.38 -4.30 14.18
CA SER A 13 -11.65 -5.51 14.58
C SER A 13 -10.18 -5.46 14.17
N LEU A 14 -9.87 -4.87 12.99
CA LEU A 14 -8.50 -4.62 12.56
C LEU A 14 -7.78 -3.66 13.51
N VAL A 15 -8.44 -2.59 13.95
CA VAL A 15 -7.87 -1.62 14.92
C VAL A 15 -7.65 -2.29 16.28
N ASP A 16 -8.59 -3.10 16.76
CA ASP A 16 -8.45 -3.84 18.02
C ASP A 16 -7.25 -4.79 17.98
N GLY A 17 -7.10 -5.54 16.88
CA GLY A 17 -5.95 -6.42 16.69
C GLY A 17 -4.63 -5.67 16.62
N LEU A 18 -4.61 -4.50 15.95
CA LEU A 18 -3.42 -3.65 15.91
C LEU A 18 -3.06 -3.12 17.31
N GLU A 19 -4.03 -2.64 18.08
CA GLU A 19 -3.82 -2.12 19.45
C GLU A 19 -3.20 -3.20 20.35
N MET A 20 -3.80 -4.40 20.36
CA MET A 20 -3.30 -5.54 21.12
C MET A 20 -1.87 -5.94 20.72
N ALA A 21 -1.62 -6.07 19.42
CA ALA A 21 -0.30 -6.46 18.91
C ALA A 21 0.75 -5.36 19.09
N ASN A 22 0.36 -4.09 19.01
CA ASN A 22 1.26 -2.97 19.17
C ASN A 22 1.85 -2.87 20.59
N ALA A 23 1.10 -3.30 21.60
CA ALA A 23 1.59 -3.39 22.98
C ALA A 23 2.78 -4.35 23.14
N GLN A 24 2.85 -5.39 22.27
CA GLN A 24 3.90 -6.41 22.32
C GLN A 24 5.03 -6.19 21.30
N PHE A 25 4.72 -5.63 20.15
CA PHE A 25 5.59 -5.69 18.97
C PHE A 25 5.99 -4.35 18.38
N ASN A 26 5.48 -3.23 18.89
CA ASN A 26 5.77 -1.89 18.36
C ASN A 26 5.56 -1.79 16.83
N LEU A 27 4.40 -2.24 16.35
CA LEU A 27 4.04 -2.25 14.94
C LEU A 27 3.83 -0.83 14.37
N THR A 28 3.38 0.10 15.22
CA THR A 28 3.14 1.50 14.88
C THR A 28 3.53 2.44 16.03
N ALA A 29 3.92 3.66 15.69
CA ALA A 29 4.17 4.72 16.66
C ALA A 29 2.87 5.32 17.25
N ILE A 30 1.72 5.10 16.60
CA ILE A 30 0.42 5.60 17.05
C ILE A 30 -0.09 4.70 18.17
N ARG A 31 -0.42 5.31 19.32
CA ARG A 31 -0.79 4.58 20.54
C ARG A 31 -2.26 4.68 20.90
N ASP A 32 -2.95 5.69 20.41
CA ASP A 32 -4.35 5.93 20.71
C ASP A 32 -5.26 5.43 19.59
N ARG A 33 -6.41 4.86 19.99
CA ARG A 33 -7.40 4.28 19.08
C ARG A 33 -7.96 5.30 18.05
N PRO A 34 -8.33 6.55 18.44
CA PRO A 34 -8.74 7.55 17.47
C PRO A 34 -7.66 7.89 16.44
N GLY A 35 -6.39 7.92 16.85
CA GLY A 35 -5.25 8.09 15.97
C GLY A 35 -5.09 6.93 14.99
N MET A 36 -5.24 5.67 15.47
CA MET A 36 -5.20 4.48 14.61
C MET A 36 -6.31 4.51 13.57
N LEU A 37 -7.54 4.87 13.95
CA LEU A 37 -8.65 5.01 13.01
C LEU A 37 -8.36 6.08 11.93
N ARG A 38 -7.91 7.26 12.33
CA ARG A 38 -7.66 8.35 11.39
C ARG A 38 -6.41 8.12 10.53
N LYS A 39 -5.26 7.82 11.16
CA LYS A 39 -3.94 7.77 10.51
C LYS A 39 -3.60 6.41 9.89
N HIS A 40 -4.41 5.38 10.14
CA HIS A 40 -4.26 4.08 9.47
C HIS A 40 -5.47 3.77 8.61
N VAL A 41 -6.67 3.67 9.19
CA VAL A 41 -7.85 3.23 8.44
C VAL A 41 -8.31 4.28 7.43
N LEU A 42 -8.65 5.50 7.86
CA LEU A 42 -9.14 6.54 6.95
C LEU A 42 -8.07 6.98 5.95
N ASP A 43 -6.80 7.07 6.38
CA ASP A 43 -5.66 7.35 5.50
C ASP A 43 -5.55 6.28 4.39
N SER A 44 -5.70 5.00 4.73
CA SER A 44 -5.71 3.91 3.74
C SER A 44 -6.89 4.01 2.77
N LEU A 45 -8.10 4.21 3.29
CA LEU A 45 -9.32 4.31 2.48
C LEU A 45 -9.31 5.52 1.54
N SER A 46 -8.52 6.56 1.84
CA SER A 46 -8.35 7.71 0.94
C SER A 46 -7.70 7.36 -0.41
N LEU A 47 -7.02 6.20 -0.53
CA LEU A 47 -6.50 5.70 -1.79
C LEU A 47 -7.57 5.07 -2.71
N GLN A 48 -8.75 4.75 -2.19
CA GLN A 48 -9.80 4.05 -2.93
C GLN A 48 -10.09 4.65 -4.34
N PRO A 49 -10.20 5.99 -4.53
CA PRO A 49 -10.49 6.58 -5.84
C PRO A 49 -9.35 6.40 -6.86
N HIS A 50 -8.14 6.10 -6.39
CA HIS A 50 -6.92 6.01 -7.20
C HIS A 50 -6.58 4.58 -7.62
N LEU A 51 -7.23 3.57 -7.05
CA LEU A 51 -6.99 2.17 -7.38
C LEU A 51 -7.41 1.85 -8.81
N ARG A 52 -6.57 1.08 -9.52
CA ARG A 52 -6.84 0.61 -10.89
C ARG A 52 -6.74 -0.92 -10.94
N GLY A 53 -7.51 -1.52 -11.85
CA GLY A 53 -7.50 -2.95 -12.14
C GLY A 53 -7.95 -3.85 -10.99
N LEU A 54 -7.62 -5.13 -11.10
CA LEU A 54 -8.11 -6.17 -10.19
C LEU A 54 -6.98 -6.77 -9.32
N ARG A 55 -5.72 -6.68 -9.75
CA ARG A 55 -4.56 -7.20 -9.02
C ARG A 55 -3.77 -6.05 -8.41
N LEU A 56 -3.72 -6.01 -7.11
CA LEU A 56 -3.10 -4.91 -6.36
C LEU A 56 -2.00 -5.43 -5.43
N ALA A 57 -0.89 -4.70 -5.33
CA ALA A 57 0.17 -5.00 -4.37
C ALA A 57 0.34 -3.86 -3.37
N ASP A 58 0.47 -4.19 -2.09
CA ASP A 58 0.88 -3.29 -1.03
C ASP A 58 2.29 -3.66 -0.59
N VAL A 59 3.27 -2.81 -0.93
CA VAL A 59 4.69 -3.10 -0.73
C VAL A 59 5.19 -2.47 0.56
N GLY A 60 5.75 -3.32 1.42
CA GLY A 60 6.13 -2.91 2.76
C GLY A 60 4.90 -2.63 3.61
N THR A 61 3.90 -3.49 3.53
CA THR A 61 2.58 -3.30 4.16
C THR A 61 2.63 -3.03 5.67
N GLY A 62 3.72 -3.40 6.33
CA GLY A 62 3.92 -3.16 7.75
C GLY A 62 2.92 -3.91 8.61
N ALA A 63 2.00 -3.18 9.23
CA ALA A 63 0.89 -3.74 10.00
C ALA A 63 -0.39 -3.96 9.15
N GLY A 64 -0.26 -4.08 7.83
CA GLY A 64 -1.36 -4.32 6.91
C GLY A 64 -1.99 -3.05 6.32
N PHE A 65 -1.28 -1.92 6.34
CA PHE A 65 -1.80 -0.64 5.85
C PHE A 65 -0.95 -0.07 4.71
N PRO A 66 -1.59 0.30 3.57
CA PRO A 66 -3.03 0.46 3.36
C PRO A 66 -3.79 -0.79 2.93
N GLY A 67 -3.14 -1.94 2.71
CA GLY A 67 -3.69 -3.11 2.03
C GLY A 67 -4.96 -3.69 2.67
N LEU A 68 -4.99 -4.00 3.97
CA LEU A 68 -6.12 -4.64 4.62
C LEU A 68 -7.41 -3.80 4.60
N PRO A 69 -7.39 -2.48 4.96
CA PRO A 69 -8.59 -1.66 4.83
C PRO A 69 -9.12 -1.58 3.40
N LEU A 70 -8.22 -1.50 2.41
CA LEU A 70 -8.61 -1.44 1.01
C LEU A 70 -9.16 -2.78 0.51
N ALA A 71 -8.64 -3.90 0.96
CA ALA A 71 -9.14 -5.22 0.62
C ALA A 71 -10.56 -5.44 1.13
N LEU A 72 -10.87 -5.01 2.36
CA LEU A 72 -12.21 -5.10 2.94
C LEU A 72 -13.27 -4.37 2.11
N VAL A 73 -12.94 -3.21 1.57
CA VAL A 73 -13.89 -2.40 0.79
C VAL A 73 -13.87 -2.71 -0.72
N ASN A 74 -13.06 -3.68 -1.15
CA ASN A 74 -12.93 -4.13 -2.54
C ASN A 74 -12.91 -5.65 -2.64
N PRO A 75 -13.98 -6.37 -2.27
CA PRO A 75 -13.99 -7.84 -2.23
C PRO A 75 -13.75 -8.48 -3.61
N ASP A 76 -14.06 -7.78 -4.69
CA ASP A 76 -13.88 -8.25 -6.07
C ASP A 76 -12.46 -8.08 -6.62
N ARG A 77 -11.53 -7.50 -5.82
CA ARG A 77 -10.13 -7.27 -6.20
C ARG A 77 -9.21 -8.15 -5.38
N HIS A 78 -8.10 -8.59 -5.97
CA HIS A 78 -7.09 -9.40 -5.30
C HIS A 78 -5.94 -8.54 -4.79
N PHE A 79 -5.63 -8.64 -3.50
CA PHE A 79 -4.56 -7.90 -2.84
C PHE A 79 -3.42 -8.81 -2.43
N VAL A 80 -2.20 -8.46 -2.84
CA VAL A 80 -0.96 -9.11 -2.41
C VAL A 80 -0.21 -8.15 -1.48
N LEU A 81 -0.07 -8.53 -0.22
CA LEU A 81 0.59 -7.73 0.81
C LEU A 81 2.00 -8.27 1.01
N ILE A 82 3.00 -7.47 0.61
CA ILE A 82 4.41 -7.88 0.61
C ILE A 82 5.11 -7.25 1.82
N GLU A 83 5.71 -8.08 2.67
CA GLU A 83 6.40 -7.63 3.87
C GLU A 83 7.70 -8.41 4.09
N ALA A 84 8.81 -7.69 4.27
CA ALA A 84 10.14 -8.29 4.45
C ALA A 84 10.37 -8.85 5.87
N THR A 85 9.61 -8.35 6.86
CA THR A 85 9.78 -8.74 8.25
C THR A 85 8.81 -9.87 8.62
N GLY A 86 9.30 -11.09 8.83
CA GLY A 86 8.48 -12.28 9.07
C GLY A 86 7.48 -12.14 10.23
N LYS A 87 7.82 -11.39 11.28
CA LYS A 87 6.92 -11.12 12.39
C LYS A 87 5.72 -10.27 11.97
N LYS A 88 5.95 -9.24 11.15
CA LYS A 88 4.89 -8.39 10.59
C LYS A 88 4.04 -9.16 9.59
N ALA A 89 4.67 -9.92 8.68
CA ALA A 89 3.96 -10.75 7.70
C ALA A 89 3.00 -11.75 8.39
N ARG A 90 3.45 -12.43 9.46
CA ARG A 90 2.58 -13.32 10.25
C ARG A 90 1.41 -12.59 10.90
N PHE A 91 1.66 -11.40 11.47
CA PHE A 91 0.61 -10.59 12.05
C PHE A 91 -0.45 -10.21 10.98
N VAL A 92 0.00 -9.76 9.81
CA VAL A 92 -0.90 -9.35 8.72
C VAL A 92 -1.74 -10.54 8.22
N ALA A 93 -1.13 -11.73 8.07
CA ALA A 93 -1.84 -12.94 7.67
C ALA A 93 -2.93 -13.32 8.69
N GLN A 94 -2.60 -13.32 9.99
CA GLN A 94 -3.56 -13.59 11.07
C GLN A 94 -4.70 -12.55 11.10
N MET A 95 -4.37 -11.28 10.83
CA MET A 95 -5.37 -10.22 10.77
C MET A 95 -6.29 -10.36 9.55
N ALA A 96 -5.74 -10.68 8.37
CA ALA A 96 -6.54 -10.93 7.18
C ALA A 96 -7.56 -12.05 7.39
N GLU A 97 -7.14 -13.15 8.02
CA GLU A 97 -8.03 -14.26 8.39
C GLU A 97 -9.10 -13.80 9.40
N ARG A 98 -8.68 -13.14 10.48
CA ARG A 98 -9.58 -12.67 11.56
C ARG A 98 -10.69 -11.75 11.08
N ILE A 99 -10.39 -10.85 10.11
CA ILE A 99 -11.34 -9.88 9.58
C ILE A 99 -12.07 -10.37 8.31
N GLY A 100 -11.83 -11.62 7.91
CA GLY A 100 -12.53 -12.25 6.78
C GLY A 100 -12.10 -11.76 5.39
N CYS A 101 -10.86 -11.28 5.22
CA CYS A 101 -10.32 -10.86 3.92
C CYS A 101 -9.89 -12.07 3.07
N ALA A 102 -10.82 -12.77 2.43
CA ALA A 102 -10.53 -13.91 1.57
C ALA A 102 -9.79 -13.53 0.26
N ASN A 103 -9.77 -12.25 -0.09
CA ASN A 103 -9.15 -11.68 -1.28
C ASN A 103 -7.73 -11.16 -1.03
N VAL A 104 -7.10 -11.55 0.10
CA VAL A 104 -5.75 -11.13 0.50
C VAL A 104 -4.79 -12.30 0.49
N GLU A 105 -3.64 -12.13 -0.14
CA GLU A 105 -2.47 -12.98 -0.05
C GLU A 105 -1.34 -12.22 0.65
N VAL A 106 -0.69 -12.82 1.64
CA VAL A 106 0.45 -12.21 2.35
C VAL A 106 1.74 -12.94 2.00
N ILE A 107 2.72 -12.20 1.48
CA ILE A 107 4.00 -12.75 1.04
C ILE A 107 5.14 -12.19 1.89
N HIS A 108 5.84 -13.11 2.57
CA HIS A 108 7.02 -12.79 3.35
C HIS A 108 8.26 -12.80 2.45
N VAL A 109 8.56 -11.66 1.84
CA VAL A 109 9.74 -11.49 0.97
C VAL A 109 10.12 -10.01 0.90
N ARG A 110 11.35 -9.69 0.52
CA ARG A 110 11.72 -8.33 0.10
C ARG A 110 11.11 -8.05 -1.27
N ALA A 111 10.57 -6.85 -1.47
CA ALA A 111 9.91 -6.49 -2.72
C ALA A 111 10.82 -6.66 -3.94
N GLU A 112 12.09 -6.31 -3.79
CA GLU A 112 13.11 -6.43 -4.84
C GLU A 112 13.34 -7.86 -5.31
N ALA A 113 13.04 -8.83 -4.45
CA ALA A 113 13.21 -10.26 -4.76
C ALA A 113 11.92 -10.93 -5.23
N HIS A 114 10.77 -10.27 -5.09
CA HIS A 114 9.49 -10.83 -5.52
C HIS A 114 9.40 -10.87 -7.04
N ARG A 115 9.05 -12.03 -7.59
CA ARG A 115 8.86 -12.27 -9.03
C ARG A 115 7.51 -12.95 -9.24
N PRO A 116 6.42 -12.17 -9.29
CA PRO A 116 5.08 -12.71 -9.49
C PRO A 116 4.92 -13.25 -10.93
N CYS A 117 4.09 -14.27 -11.12
CA CYS A 117 3.74 -14.79 -12.45
C CYS A 117 2.99 -13.74 -13.27
N GLU A 118 2.16 -12.92 -12.61
CA GLU A 118 1.40 -11.82 -13.23
C GLU A 118 1.70 -10.52 -12.49
N LEU A 119 1.96 -9.46 -13.24
CA LEU A 119 2.23 -8.13 -12.72
C LEU A 119 0.94 -7.49 -12.14
N PHE A 120 1.12 -6.44 -11.36
CA PHE A 120 0.02 -5.77 -10.68
C PHE A 120 -0.47 -4.53 -11.44
N ASP A 121 -1.78 -4.35 -11.48
CA ASP A 121 -2.42 -3.16 -12.04
C ASP A 121 -2.18 -1.93 -11.17
N THR A 122 -2.12 -2.13 -9.86
CA THR A 122 -1.77 -1.09 -8.89
C THR A 122 -0.72 -1.64 -7.92
N VAL A 123 0.39 -0.94 -7.79
CA VAL A 123 1.38 -1.17 -6.73
C VAL A 123 1.38 0.04 -5.83
N MET A 124 1.10 -0.14 -4.56
CA MET A 124 1.03 0.95 -3.59
C MET A 124 2.03 0.76 -2.47
N ALA A 125 2.44 1.87 -1.88
CA ALA A 125 3.26 1.84 -0.68
C ALA A 125 3.06 3.11 0.16
N ARG A 126 3.27 2.96 1.48
CA ARG A 126 3.26 4.02 2.47
C ARG A 126 4.60 4.09 3.20
N ALA A 127 4.90 5.25 3.81
CA ALA A 127 6.13 5.47 4.58
C ALA A 127 7.43 5.19 3.79
N LEU A 128 7.46 5.63 2.54
CA LEU A 128 8.58 5.49 1.62
C LEU A 128 9.74 6.41 1.99
N SER A 129 10.99 5.97 1.73
CA SER A 129 12.18 6.83 1.77
C SER A 129 12.11 7.92 0.70
N SER A 130 12.05 7.51 -0.58
CA SER A 130 11.89 8.42 -1.73
C SER A 130 11.06 7.77 -2.84
N LEU A 131 10.57 8.61 -3.79
CA LEU A 131 9.88 8.11 -4.99
C LEU A 131 10.83 7.34 -5.90
N ALA A 132 12.08 7.76 -6.01
CA ALA A 132 13.09 7.06 -6.80
C ALA A 132 13.38 5.67 -6.23
N ASP A 133 13.53 5.54 -4.90
CA ASP A 133 13.70 4.24 -4.26
C ASP A 133 12.47 3.34 -4.48
N PHE A 134 11.25 3.90 -4.37
CA PHE A 134 10.03 3.14 -4.64
C PHE A 134 10.02 2.56 -6.04
N VAL A 135 10.35 3.37 -7.05
CA VAL A 135 10.50 2.89 -8.43
C VAL A 135 11.58 1.80 -8.53
N ALA A 136 12.70 1.98 -7.85
CA ALA A 136 13.82 1.03 -7.91
C ALA A 136 13.46 -0.36 -7.34
N TYR A 137 12.81 -0.41 -6.15
CA TYR A 137 12.53 -1.70 -5.51
C TYR A 137 11.18 -2.32 -5.86
N ALA A 138 10.22 -1.54 -6.38
CA ALA A 138 8.86 -2.03 -6.65
C ALA A 138 8.39 -1.80 -8.10
N GLY A 139 9.10 -0.99 -8.90
CA GLY A 139 8.68 -0.68 -10.27
C GLY A 139 8.52 -1.90 -11.18
N HIS A 140 9.34 -2.94 -10.97
CA HIS A 140 9.28 -4.19 -11.74
C HIS A 140 8.01 -5.02 -11.47
N LEU A 141 7.27 -4.72 -10.40
CA LEU A 141 6.01 -5.36 -10.06
C LEU A 141 4.82 -4.77 -10.82
N CYS A 142 4.97 -3.54 -11.32
CA CYS A 142 3.90 -2.80 -11.99
C CYS A 142 3.70 -3.28 -13.43
N ALA A 143 2.47 -3.58 -13.82
CA ALA A 143 2.09 -3.88 -15.19
C ALA A 143 2.37 -2.67 -16.11
N PRO A 144 2.60 -2.87 -17.43
CA PRO A 144 2.89 -1.78 -18.37
C PRO A 144 1.85 -0.66 -18.36
N GLU A 145 0.57 -1.00 -18.21
CA GLU A 145 -0.55 -0.05 -18.10
C GLU A 145 -0.96 0.23 -16.64
N GLY A 146 -0.18 -0.31 -15.69
CA GLY A 146 -0.43 -0.18 -14.26
C GLY A 146 -0.04 1.17 -13.68
N ARG A 147 -0.18 1.28 -12.37
CA ARG A 147 0.14 2.49 -11.59
C ARG A 147 0.95 2.15 -10.35
N LEU A 148 1.92 3.02 -10.03
CA LEU A 148 2.49 3.08 -8.69
C LEU A 148 1.78 4.20 -7.92
N LEU A 149 1.32 3.93 -6.71
CA LEU A 149 0.70 4.88 -5.81
C LEU A 149 1.58 5.06 -4.57
N ALA A 150 2.24 6.20 -4.47
CA ALA A 150 3.09 6.55 -3.34
C ALA A 150 2.36 7.48 -2.37
N MET A 151 2.07 7.00 -1.15
CA MET A 151 1.49 7.84 -0.10
C MET A 151 2.57 8.69 0.55
N LYS A 152 2.39 10.00 0.55
CA LYS A 152 3.29 10.99 1.14
C LYS A 152 2.54 11.91 2.10
N GLY A 153 3.23 12.42 3.10
CA GLY A 153 2.70 13.48 3.95
C GLY A 153 2.67 14.81 3.20
N LYS A 154 3.79 15.51 3.16
CA LYS A 154 3.94 16.73 2.37
C LYS A 154 4.07 16.42 0.88
N ARG A 155 3.73 17.41 0.04
CA ARG A 155 3.99 17.31 -1.40
C ARG A 155 5.51 17.16 -1.64
N PRO A 156 5.95 16.13 -2.37
CA PRO A 156 7.37 15.79 -2.49
C PRO A 156 8.01 16.43 -3.72
N ASP A 157 8.01 17.77 -3.83
CA ASP A 157 8.41 18.49 -5.06
C ASP A 157 9.85 18.18 -5.50
N GLU A 158 10.79 18.04 -4.57
CA GLU A 158 12.18 17.66 -4.87
C GLU A 158 12.28 16.21 -5.39
N GLU A 159 11.51 15.28 -4.82
CA GLU A 159 11.52 13.89 -5.25
C GLU A 159 10.89 13.69 -6.63
N LEU A 160 9.90 14.54 -7.00
CA LEU A 160 9.26 14.49 -8.32
C LEU A 160 10.27 14.74 -9.45
N ALA A 161 11.26 15.61 -9.23
CA ALA A 161 12.32 15.91 -10.19
C ALA A 161 13.34 14.77 -10.34
N ALA A 162 13.43 13.87 -9.35
CA ALA A 162 14.40 12.78 -9.31
C ALA A 162 13.85 11.42 -9.78
N ILE A 163 12.63 11.39 -10.31
CA ILE A 163 12.01 10.13 -10.77
C ILE A 163 12.76 9.57 -11.98
N PRO A 164 13.12 8.26 -11.94
CA PRO A 164 13.78 7.62 -13.08
C PRO A 164 12.94 7.68 -14.36
N ASN A 165 13.60 7.81 -15.52
CA ASN A 165 12.95 7.91 -16.84
C ASN A 165 12.10 6.68 -17.24
N SER A 166 12.21 5.56 -16.50
CA SER A 166 11.35 4.38 -16.65
C SER A 166 9.92 4.62 -16.18
N PHE A 167 9.70 5.69 -15.40
CA PHE A 167 8.38 6.10 -14.92
C PHE A 167 8.15 7.59 -15.19
N ARG A 168 6.89 7.97 -15.27
CA ARG A 168 6.45 9.37 -15.36
C ARG A 168 5.41 9.67 -14.28
N VAL A 169 5.41 10.89 -13.79
CA VAL A 169 4.35 11.40 -12.91
C VAL A 169 3.10 11.63 -13.74
N LEU A 170 1.98 11.04 -13.32
CA LEU A 170 0.67 11.31 -13.89
C LEU A 170 -0.03 12.43 -13.13
N ALA A 171 -0.01 12.35 -11.81
CA ALA A 171 -0.66 13.31 -10.94
C ALA A 171 -0.07 13.30 -9.53
N VAL A 172 -0.29 14.40 -8.81
CA VAL A 172 -0.08 14.51 -7.36
C VAL A 172 -1.38 15.03 -6.77
N HIS A 173 -2.09 14.16 -6.06
CA HIS A 173 -3.37 14.49 -5.46
C HIS A 173 -3.19 14.83 -3.98
N ARG A 174 -3.76 15.94 -3.55
CA ARG A 174 -3.90 16.24 -2.13
C ARG A 174 -5.11 15.48 -1.60
N LEU A 175 -4.89 14.68 -0.56
CA LEU A 175 -5.95 13.94 0.11
C LEU A 175 -6.48 14.77 1.28
N GLN A 176 -7.80 14.86 1.41
CA GLN A 176 -8.48 15.49 2.53
C GLN A 176 -9.10 14.41 3.40
N LEU A 177 -8.66 14.31 4.64
CA LEU A 177 -9.19 13.34 5.60
C LEU A 177 -9.95 14.06 6.71
N PRO A 178 -11.19 13.67 7.00
CA PRO A 178 -11.96 14.26 8.09
C PRO A 178 -11.23 14.15 9.44
N GLY A 179 -11.07 15.27 10.15
CA GLY A 179 -10.42 15.30 11.46
C GLY A 179 -8.92 15.07 11.45
N LEU A 180 -8.25 15.25 10.29
CA LEU A 180 -6.80 15.21 10.18
C LEU A 180 -6.30 16.47 9.47
N ASP A 181 -5.61 17.34 10.22
CA ASP A 181 -5.03 18.58 9.68
C ASP A 181 -3.69 18.35 8.96
N ASP A 182 -3.09 17.20 9.18
CA ASP A 182 -1.84 16.79 8.52
C ASP A 182 -2.02 16.73 7.00
N GLN A 183 -1.05 17.28 6.27
CA GLN A 183 -1.04 17.14 4.82
C GLN A 183 -0.89 15.67 4.41
N ARG A 184 -1.65 15.27 3.40
CA ARG A 184 -1.56 13.95 2.77
C ARG A 184 -1.64 14.10 1.27
N HIS A 185 -0.77 13.37 0.60
CA HIS A 185 -0.71 13.34 -0.87
C HIS A 185 -0.58 11.90 -1.34
N VAL A 186 -1.11 11.63 -2.52
CA VAL A 186 -0.76 10.45 -3.30
C VAL A 186 -0.11 10.90 -4.59
N VAL A 187 1.06 10.35 -4.87
CA VAL A 187 1.76 10.52 -6.14
C VAL A 187 1.44 9.31 -7.00
N GLU A 188 0.86 9.56 -8.16
CA GLU A 188 0.52 8.55 -9.15
C GLU A 188 1.58 8.54 -10.25
N LEU A 189 2.26 7.38 -10.42
CA LEU A 189 3.28 7.16 -11.42
C LEU A 189 2.83 6.07 -12.39
N SER A 190 3.29 6.16 -13.64
CA SER A 190 3.05 5.14 -14.68
C SER A 190 4.36 4.77 -15.36
N PRO A 191 4.55 3.49 -15.72
CA PRO A 191 5.66 3.08 -16.57
C PRO A 191 5.66 3.88 -17.90
N THR A 192 6.84 4.21 -18.41
CA THR A 192 6.97 4.92 -19.70
C THR A 192 7.05 3.99 -20.91
N GLY A 193 6.98 2.67 -20.70
CA GLY A 193 7.25 1.66 -21.73
C GLY A 193 8.74 1.53 -22.10
N ARG A 194 9.61 2.40 -21.55
CA ARG A 194 11.07 2.29 -21.72
C ARG A 194 11.61 1.38 -20.62
N LEU A 195 11.73 0.09 -20.93
CA LEU A 195 12.47 -0.84 -20.08
C LEU A 195 13.91 -0.32 -19.98
N GLY A 196 14.35 0.01 -18.77
CA GLY A 196 15.76 0.29 -18.51
C GLY A 196 16.63 -0.94 -18.88
N PRO A 197 17.93 -0.78 -19.13
CA PRO A 197 18.81 -1.81 -19.70
C PRO A 197 19.05 -3.07 -18.85
N ALA A 198 18.42 -3.21 -17.71
CA ALA A 198 18.74 -4.23 -16.70
C ALA A 198 17.94 -5.55 -16.75
N LEU A 199 17.10 -5.81 -17.75
CA LEU A 199 16.34 -7.07 -17.87
C LEU A 199 16.44 -7.70 -19.27
N ARG A 200 17.58 -7.57 -19.96
CA ARG A 200 17.91 -8.50 -21.03
C ARG A 200 18.60 -9.69 -20.38
N GLY A 201 17.80 -10.71 -19.99
CA GLY A 201 18.33 -11.99 -19.58
C GLY A 201 19.24 -12.53 -20.68
N SER A 202 20.47 -12.85 -20.32
CA SER A 202 21.36 -13.71 -21.10
C SER A 202 20.69 -15.08 -21.24
N THR A 203 20.44 -15.44 -22.48
CA THR A 203 20.17 -16.81 -22.93
C THR A 203 21.24 -17.77 -22.45
#